data_c3504fd0df08e70d66d497d52f0a9fcc
#
_entry.id   c3504fd0df08e70d66d497d52f0a9fcc
#
_cell.length_a   1.000
_cell.length_b   1.000
_cell.length_c   1.000
_cell.angle_alpha   90.00
_cell.angle_beta   90.00
_cell.angle_gamma   90.00
#
_symmetry.space_group_name_H-M   'P 1'
#
loop_
_entity.id
_entity.type
_entity.pdbx_description
1 polymer ?
#
loop_
_entity_poly.entity_id
_entity_poly.type
_entity_poly.pdbx_seq_one_letter_code
_entity_poly.pdbx_strand_id
1 'polypeptide(L)'
;MNEPIIKTEALTYSSENSMDSLVMDGYIAWDSSITGKRPVVLVVHEWWGMNDYIKRRVRDLAGLGYLAMAVDFYGNNKRADNPTDAGNLAGPFYKDPQMAKARFDAALNVVRKYEIADTSKIAAIGYCFGGTQVLNMANLGEELLGVVSFHGGLQVVTPDKSKLKAQVLVCHGGADPFVPADEVAQFKKQMDSVGATYTFKVYDGATHAFSNPDATATGEKFKIPISYNAAADTASWNDMKNFFGTIFN
;
A
#
# COMPACT_ATOMS: atom_id res chain seq x y z
N MET A 1 9.29 28.06 -3.39
CA MET A 1 9.01 27.11 -2.30
C MET A 1 10.36 26.54 -1.88
N ASN A 2 10.64 26.49 -0.59
CA ASN A 2 11.87 25.87 -0.10
C ASN A 2 11.84 24.37 -0.38
N GLU A 3 13.02 23.76 -0.59
CA GLU A 3 13.08 22.30 -0.72
C GLU A 3 12.61 21.62 0.56
N PRO A 4 11.88 20.48 0.49
CA PRO A 4 11.40 19.77 1.66
C PRO A 4 12.57 19.24 2.51
N ILE A 5 12.46 19.37 3.84
CA ILE A 5 13.45 18.85 4.79
C ILE A 5 12.92 17.54 5.38
N ILE A 6 13.22 16.42 4.71
CA ILE A 6 12.69 15.13 5.08
C ILE A 6 13.39 14.59 6.32
N LYS A 7 12.62 14.41 7.39
CA LYS A 7 13.00 13.63 8.57
C LYS A 7 12.47 12.23 8.48
N THR A 8 13.25 11.29 9.02
CA THR A 8 12.88 9.87 9.07
C THR A 8 13.12 9.29 10.44
N GLU A 9 12.30 8.34 10.83
CA GLU A 9 12.40 7.63 12.11
C GLU A 9 12.13 6.14 11.88
N ALA A 10 12.96 5.29 12.45
CA ALA A 10 12.67 3.87 12.59
C ALA A 10 12.06 3.65 13.97
N LEU A 11 10.98 2.92 14.05
CA LEU A 11 10.25 2.65 15.29
C LEU A 11 9.86 1.18 15.39
N THR A 12 9.73 0.71 16.62
CA THR A 12 9.19 -0.61 16.94
C THR A 12 7.82 -0.48 17.57
N TYR A 13 6.90 -1.35 17.20
CA TYR A 13 5.55 -1.37 17.75
C TYR A 13 5.03 -2.81 17.82
N SER A 14 3.98 -3.02 18.60
CA SER A 14 3.32 -4.32 18.74
C SER A 14 1.81 -4.16 18.64
N SER A 15 1.12 -5.24 18.28
CA SER A 15 -0.33 -5.28 18.38
C SER A 15 -0.73 -5.49 19.83
N GLU A 16 -1.49 -4.57 20.40
CA GLU A 16 -1.96 -4.64 21.80
C GLU A 16 -2.90 -5.84 22.06
N ASN A 17 -3.48 -6.42 21.00
CA ASN A 17 -4.50 -7.47 21.06
C ASN A 17 -4.07 -8.82 20.47
N SER A 18 -2.82 -8.99 20.05
CA SER A 18 -2.37 -10.27 19.54
C SER A 18 -1.87 -11.16 20.69
N MET A 19 -2.34 -12.39 20.74
CA MET A 19 -1.74 -13.43 21.61
C MET A 19 -0.26 -13.70 21.24
N ASP A 20 0.17 -13.19 20.09
CA ASP A 20 1.54 -13.19 19.64
C ASP A 20 2.17 -11.85 20.04
N SER A 21 3.13 -11.85 20.94
CA SER A 21 3.98 -10.69 21.28
C SER A 21 4.91 -10.31 20.12
N LEU A 22 4.36 -10.29 18.88
CA LEU A 22 5.15 -10.02 17.69
C LEU A 22 5.48 -8.52 17.63
N VAL A 23 6.77 -8.25 17.56
CA VAL A 23 7.32 -6.92 17.35
C VAL A 23 7.30 -6.61 15.86
N MET A 24 6.84 -5.44 15.50
CA MET A 24 6.85 -4.92 14.14
C MET A 24 7.77 -3.71 14.06
N ASP A 25 8.50 -3.58 12.96
CA ASP A 25 9.38 -2.45 12.71
C ASP A 25 8.74 -1.52 11.68
N GLY A 26 8.51 -0.27 12.07
CA GLY A 26 8.01 0.77 11.19
C GLY A 26 9.12 1.66 10.67
N TYR A 27 8.85 2.30 9.54
CA TYR A 27 9.66 3.39 9.02
C TYR A 27 8.75 4.56 8.68
N ILE A 28 8.95 5.69 9.35
CA ILE A 28 8.12 6.88 9.19
C ILE A 28 8.94 8.04 8.64
N ALA A 29 8.32 8.89 7.81
CA ALA A 29 8.93 10.10 7.29
C ALA A 29 7.93 11.24 7.19
N TRP A 30 8.44 12.48 7.33
CA TRP A 30 7.68 13.71 7.18
C TRP A 30 8.59 14.87 6.77
N ASP A 31 8.02 15.90 6.16
CA ASP A 31 8.73 17.15 5.91
C ASP A 31 8.70 18.03 7.15
N SER A 32 9.86 18.24 7.78
CA SER A 32 9.99 19.05 9.00
C SER A 32 9.92 20.56 8.76
N SER A 33 9.94 21.01 7.52
CA SER A 33 9.75 22.43 7.17
C SER A 33 8.28 22.86 7.22
N ILE A 34 7.34 21.89 7.18
CA ILE A 34 5.90 22.13 7.29
C ILE A 34 5.51 22.19 8.77
N THR A 35 4.73 23.18 9.16
CA THR A 35 4.13 23.31 10.49
C THR A 35 2.70 22.76 10.53
N GLY A 36 2.27 22.32 11.72
CA GLY A 36 0.90 21.83 11.95
C GLY A 36 0.68 20.37 11.54
N LYS A 37 -0.58 19.97 11.61
CA LYS A 37 -1.02 18.61 11.29
C LYS A 37 -1.07 18.40 9.77
N ARG A 38 -0.82 17.17 9.35
CA ARG A 38 -0.82 16.76 7.96
C ARG A 38 -1.52 15.42 7.76
N PRO A 39 -2.09 15.17 6.58
CA PRO A 39 -2.70 13.90 6.27
C PRO A 39 -1.70 12.74 6.43
N VAL A 40 -2.21 11.58 6.81
CA VAL A 40 -1.45 10.36 7.06
C VAL A 40 -1.57 9.42 5.87
N VAL A 41 -0.45 8.83 5.44
CA VAL A 41 -0.45 7.77 4.43
C VAL A 41 0.31 6.56 4.94
N LEU A 42 -0.39 5.44 5.13
CA LEU A 42 0.23 4.14 5.40
C LEU A 42 0.66 3.49 4.09
N VAL A 43 1.85 2.89 4.08
CA VAL A 43 2.45 2.25 2.90
C VAL A 43 2.67 0.77 3.18
N VAL A 44 2.01 -0.11 2.44
CA VAL A 44 2.17 -1.56 2.55
C VAL A 44 3.12 -2.07 1.48
N HIS A 45 4.11 -2.83 1.91
CA HIS A 45 5.21 -3.31 1.10
C HIS A 45 4.81 -4.40 0.09
N GLU A 46 5.67 -4.64 -0.90
CA GLU A 46 5.59 -5.81 -1.77
C GLU A 46 5.82 -7.11 -0.97
N TRP A 47 5.66 -8.27 -1.61
CA TRP A 47 5.88 -9.57 -0.96
C TRP A 47 7.32 -9.80 -0.44
N TRP A 48 8.27 -8.94 -0.84
CA TRP A 48 9.66 -8.97 -0.36
C TRP A 48 9.85 -8.47 1.08
N GLY A 49 8.86 -7.84 1.68
CA GLY A 49 8.96 -7.12 2.95
C GLY A 49 9.38 -5.65 2.78
N MET A 50 9.60 -4.96 3.90
CA MET A 50 9.95 -3.54 3.92
C MET A 50 11.41 -3.32 3.53
N ASN A 51 11.67 -3.13 2.24
CA ASN A 51 12.97 -2.88 1.64
C ASN A 51 13.21 -1.38 1.36
N ASP A 52 14.34 -1.06 0.70
CA ASP A 52 14.72 0.33 0.40
C ASP A 52 13.78 0.99 -0.62
N TYR A 53 13.15 0.22 -1.52
CA TYR A 53 12.12 0.72 -2.42
C TYR A 53 10.93 1.30 -1.64
N ILE A 54 10.41 0.56 -0.67
CA ILE A 54 9.29 1.02 0.16
C ILE A 54 9.68 2.23 1.02
N LYS A 55 10.86 2.20 1.62
CA LYS A 55 11.38 3.35 2.39
C LYS A 55 11.55 4.61 1.53
N ARG A 56 11.93 4.45 0.26
CA ARG A 56 11.97 5.55 -0.69
C ARG A 56 10.57 6.11 -0.93
N ARG A 57 9.56 5.26 -1.20
CA ARG A 57 8.17 5.69 -1.41
C ARG A 57 7.59 6.44 -0.19
N VAL A 58 7.97 6.03 1.01
CA VAL A 58 7.62 6.77 2.25
C VAL A 58 8.24 8.17 2.25
N ARG A 59 9.53 8.31 1.88
CA ARG A 59 10.17 9.63 1.78
C ARG A 59 9.57 10.48 0.65
N ASP A 60 9.24 9.87 -0.49
CA ASP A 60 8.60 10.57 -1.62
C ASP A 60 7.24 11.16 -1.19
N LEU A 61 6.44 10.41 -0.41
CA LEU A 61 5.18 10.90 0.16
C LEU A 61 5.41 12.02 1.19
N ALA A 62 6.43 11.90 2.02
CA ALA A 62 6.80 12.96 2.96
C ALA A 62 7.15 14.26 2.23
N GLY A 63 7.84 14.17 1.07
CA GLY A 63 8.12 15.30 0.20
C GLY A 63 6.88 15.95 -0.44
N LEU A 64 5.75 15.23 -0.47
CA LEU A 64 4.45 15.77 -0.88
C LEU A 64 3.67 16.40 0.29
N GLY A 65 4.23 16.41 1.50
CA GLY A 65 3.63 17.03 2.68
C GLY A 65 2.83 16.07 3.57
N TYR A 66 2.90 14.76 3.34
CA TYR A 66 2.23 13.77 4.18
C TYR A 66 3.09 13.31 5.35
N LEU A 67 2.46 12.82 6.42
CA LEU A 67 3.09 11.94 7.38
C LEU A 67 2.96 10.52 6.84
N ALA A 68 4.05 9.93 6.37
CA ALA A 68 4.02 8.62 5.72
C ALA A 68 4.70 7.56 6.57
N MET A 69 4.10 6.36 6.67
CA MET A 69 4.63 5.25 7.45
C MET A 69 4.57 3.94 6.68
N ALA A 70 5.71 3.26 6.52
CA ALA A 70 5.74 1.88 6.06
C ALA A 70 5.29 0.93 7.18
N VAL A 71 4.40 0.01 6.83
CA VAL A 71 3.83 -1.00 7.74
C VAL A 71 4.59 -2.31 7.59
N ASP A 72 5.08 -2.87 8.69
CA ASP A 72 5.69 -4.21 8.72
C ASP A 72 4.61 -5.28 8.92
N PHE A 73 4.17 -5.89 7.83
CA PHE A 73 3.18 -6.98 7.90
C PHE A 73 3.76 -8.27 8.44
N TYR A 74 5.05 -8.53 8.19
CA TYR A 74 5.67 -9.82 8.52
C TYR A 74 6.19 -9.88 9.95
N GLY A 75 6.43 -8.74 10.57
CA GLY A 75 7.02 -8.61 11.89
C GLY A 75 8.54 -8.84 11.92
N ASN A 76 9.20 -8.25 12.90
CA ASN A 76 10.64 -8.29 13.07
C ASN A 76 11.42 -7.89 11.81
N ASN A 77 10.85 -7.01 10.98
CA ASN A 77 11.41 -6.57 9.70
C ASN A 77 11.85 -7.73 8.80
N LYS A 78 11.09 -8.83 8.82
CA LYS A 78 11.38 -9.99 7.97
C LYS A 78 11.30 -9.62 6.50
N ARG A 79 12.26 -10.16 5.74
CA ARG A 79 12.37 -9.94 4.29
C ARG A 79 12.64 -11.27 3.61
N ALA A 80 12.28 -11.33 2.33
CA ALA A 80 12.56 -12.47 1.49
C ALA A 80 13.60 -12.09 0.42
N ASP A 81 14.54 -13.01 0.18
CA ASP A 81 15.59 -12.84 -0.82
C ASP A 81 15.33 -13.69 -2.08
N ASN A 82 14.24 -14.44 -2.09
CA ASN A 82 13.79 -15.28 -3.20
C ASN A 82 12.27 -15.43 -3.21
N PRO A 83 11.66 -15.84 -4.37
CA PRO A 83 10.21 -15.97 -4.51
C PRO A 83 9.56 -17.01 -3.58
N THR A 84 10.26 -18.10 -3.24
CA THR A 84 9.73 -19.15 -2.36
C THR A 84 9.50 -18.59 -0.96
N ASP A 85 10.51 -17.91 -0.40
CA ASP A 85 10.41 -17.30 0.93
C ASP A 85 9.41 -16.16 0.94
N ALA A 86 9.35 -15.34 -0.14
CA ALA A 86 8.37 -14.29 -0.30
C ALA A 86 6.93 -14.86 -0.29
N GLY A 87 6.69 -15.96 -1.01
CA GLY A 87 5.42 -16.66 -1.01
C GLY A 87 5.05 -17.23 0.36
N ASN A 88 6.03 -17.78 1.08
CA ASN A 88 5.83 -18.31 2.45
C ASN A 88 5.47 -17.19 3.44
N LEU A 89 6.08 -16.00 3.33
CA LEU A 89 5.76 -14.86 4.19
C LEU A 89 4.40 -14.23 3.85
N ALA A 90 4.06 -14.08 2.57
CA ALA A 90 2.83 -13.45 2.12
C ALA A 90 1.59 -14.37 2.24
N GLY A 91 1.78 -15.67 2.04
CA GLY A 91 0.71 -16.67 1.97
C GLY A 91 -0.30 -16.65 3.12
N PRO A 92 0.12 -16.56 4.40
CA PRO A 92 -0.80 -16.49 5.53
C PRO A 92 -1.77 -15.30 5.44
N PHE A 93 -1.32 -14.15 4.97
CA PHE A 93 -2.15 -12.93 4.88
C PHE A 93 -3.17 -12.96 3.74
N TYR A 94 -2.91 -13.71 2.67
CA TYR A 94 -3.91 -13.99 1.64
C TYR A 94 -5.00 -14.94 2.14
N LYS A 95 -4.65 -15.87 3.04
CA LYS A 95 -5.58 -16.85 3.61
C LYS A 95 -6.41 -16.28 4.76
N ASP A 96 -5.82 -15.36 5.53
CA ASP A 96 -6.45 -14.74 6.69
C ASP A 96 -6.36 -13.20 6.62
N PRO A 97 -7.33 -12.52 6.01
CA PRO A 97 -7.39 -11.07 5.96
C PRO A 97 -7.52 -10.40 7.34
N GLN A 98 -7.98 -11.12 8.37
CA GLN A 98 -8.05 -10.58 9.73
C GLN A 98 -6.67 -10.48 10.37
N MET A 99 -5.76 -11.40 10.05
CA MET A 99 -4.35 -11.27 10.42
C MET A 99 -3.73 -10.02 9.79
N ALA A 100 -4.00 -9.77 8.49
CA ALA A 100 -3.56 -8.56 7.80
C ALA A 100 -4.11 -7.29 8.48
N LYS A 101 -5.41 -7.31 8.81
CA LYS A 101 -6.06 -6.21 9.53
C LYS A 101 -5.40 -5.92 10.88
N ALA A 102 -5.11 -6.94 11.67
CA ALA A 102 -4.45 -6.76 12.96
C ALA A 102 -3.08 -6.08 12.85
N ARG A 103 -2.28 -6.40 11.81
CA ARG A 103 -0.99 -5.73 11.54
C ARG A 103 -1.19 -4.28 11.11
N PHE A 104 -2.18 -4.04 10.27
CA PHE A 104 -2.51 -2.69 9.81
C PHE A 104 -3.01 -1.81 10.95
N ASP A 105 -3.92 -2.32 11.80
CA ASP A 105 -4.46 -1.63 12.98
C ASP A 105 -3.35 -1.22 13.95
N ALA A 106 -2.38 -2.10 14.18
CA ALA A 106 -1.24 -1.79 15.03
C ALA A 106 -0.45 -0.58 14.51
N ALA A 107 -0.16 -0.53 13.19
CA ALA A 107 0.52 0.61 12.58
C ALA A 107 -0.36 1.89 12.63
N LEU A 108 -1.66 1.75 12.37
CA LEU A 108 -2.62 2.85 12.43
C LEU A 108 -2.70 3.45 13.84
N ASN A 109 -2.70 2.62 14.88
CA ASN A 109 -2.69 3.07 16.27
C ASN A 109 -1.41 3.82 16.64
N VAL A 110 -0.28 3.43 16.07
CA VAL A 110 1.00 4.13 16.29
C VAL A 110 1.00 5.49 15.61
N VAL A 111 0.67 5.55 14.32
CA VAL A 111 0.75 6.81 13.57
C VAL A 111 -0.24 7.86 14.09
N ARG A 112 -1.38 7.43 14.63
CA ARG A 112 -2.38 8.31 15.28
C ARG A 112 -1.86 9.03 16.52
N LYS A 113 -0.79 8.51 17.16
CA LYS A 113 -0.17 9.12 18.36
C LYS A 113 0.81 10.25 18.02
N TYR A 114 1.17 10.43 16.74
CA TYR A 114 2.04 11.53 16.33
C TYR A 114 1.28 12.86 16.39
N GLU A 115 1.84 13.84 17.09
CA GLU A 115 1.23 15.18 17.25
C GLU A 115 0.95 15.87 15.92
N ILE A 116 1.79 15.59 14.92
CA ILE A 116 1.68 16.13 13.57
C ILE A 116 0.71 15.37 12.67
N ALA A 117 0.08 14.29 13.15
CA ALA A 117 -0.91 13.52 12.39
C ALA A 117 -2.27 14.23 12.38
N ASP A 118 -2.84 14.42 11.20
CA ASP A 118 -4.26 14.71 11.05
C ASP A 118 -5.02 13.37 10.99
N THR A 119 -5.52 12.94 12.14
CA THR A 119 -6.20 11.66 12.29
C THR A 119 -7.58 11.59 11.61
N SER A 120 -8.09 12.72 11.13
CA SER A 120 -9.30 12.78 10.29
C SER A 120 -9.01 12.55 8.80
N LYS A 121 -7.74 12.61 8.40
CA LYS A 121 -7.28 12.51 7.02
C LYS A 121 -6.26 11.39 6.86
N ILE A 122 -6.74 10.14 6.82
CA ILE A 122 -5.88 8.94 6.69
C ILE A 122 -6.21 8.20 5.40
N ALA A 123 -5.17 7.82 4.66
CA ALA A 123 -5.24 6.96 3.49
C ALA A 123 -4.16 5.86 3.56
N ALA A 124 -4.26 4.88 2.68
CA ALA A 124 -3.23 3.86 2.53
C ALA A 124 -2.89 3.61 1.07
N ILE A 125 -1.63 3.28 0.80
CA ILE A 125 -1.18 2.78 -0.48
C ILE A 125 -0.47 1.44 -0.28
N GLY A 126 -0.48 0.62 -1.32
CA GLY A 126 0.24 -0.65 -1.27
C GLY A 126 0.72 -1.08 -2.65
N TYR A 127 1.79 -1.86 -2.66
CA TYR A 127 2.47 -2.34 -3.85
C TYR A 127 2.42 -3.87 -3.91
N CYS A 128 2.03 -4.46 -5.05
CA CYS A 128 1.93 -5.91 -5.23
C CYS A 128 1.07 -6.57 -4.11
N PHE A 129 1.65 -7.41 -3.26
CA PHE A 129 1.03 -7.93 -2.03
C PHE A 129 0.33 -6.82 -1.24
N GLY A 130 1.03 -5.71 -0.99
CA GLY A 130 0.49 -4.56 -0.28
C GLY A 130 -0.71 -3.91 -0.98
N GLY A 131 -0.72 -3.92 -2.31
CA GLY A 131 -1.86 -3.43 -3.09
C GLY A 131 -3.14 -4.23 -2.81
N THR A 132 -3.02 -5.56 -2.76
CA THR A 132 -4.12 -6.45 -2.34
C THR A 132 -4.55 -6.16 -0.90
N GLN A 133 -3.58 -5.98 0.01
CA GLN A 133 -3.89 -5.79 1.42
C GLN A 133 -4.62 -4.46 1.69
N VAL A 134 -4.25 -3.35 1.04
CA VAL A 134 -4.97 -2.09 1.24
C VAL A 134 -6.39 -2.14 0.68
N LEU A 135 -6.64 -2.89 -0.39
CA LEU A 135 -8.00 -3.17 -0.87
C LEU A 135 -8.78 -4.01 0.15
N ASN A 136 -8.15 -5.00 0.78
CA ASN A 136 -8.76 -5.76 1.88
C ASN A 136 -9.10 -4.86 3.07
N MET A 137 -8.22 -3.93 3.46
CA MET A 137 -8.50 -2.99 4.56
C MET A 137 -9.73 -2.13 4.26
N ALA A 138 -9.85 -1.60 3.04
CA ALA A 138 -11.04 -0.85 2.63
C ALA A 138 -12.31 -1.71 2.70
N ASN A 139 -12.28 -2.94 2.18
CA ASN A 139 -13.42 -3.85 2.16
C ASN A 139 -13.80 -4.37 3.56
N LEU A 140 -12.84 -4.45 4.49
CA LEU A 140 -13.08 -4.79 5.91
C LEU A 140 -13.61 -3.61 6.73
N GLY A 141 -13.62 -2.41 6.17
CA GLY A 141 -14.22 -1.23 6.77
C GLY A 141 -13.27 -0.41 7.63
N GLU A 142 -11.95 -0.43 7.31
CA GLU A 142 -11.01 0.48 7.96
C GLU A 142 -11.41 1.94 7.75
N GLU A 143 -11.22 2.77 8.76
CA GLU A 143 -11.52 4.21 8.75
C GLU A 143 -10.48 4.96 7.92
N LEU A 144 -10.54 4.76 6.60
CA LEU A 144 -9.67 5.39 5.61
C LEU A 144 -10.50 6.26 4.67
N LEU A 145 -10.00 7.44 4.30
CA LEU A 145 -10.62 8.26 3.25
C LEU A 145 -10.44 7.62 1.87
N GLY A 146 -9.32 6.95 1.66
CA GLY A 146 -9.09 6.24 0.42
C GLY A 146 -7.91 5.29 0.46
N VAL A 147 -7.86 4.39 -0.53
CA VAL A 147 -6.76 3.45 -0.73
C VAL A 147 -6.29 3.46 -2.18
N VAL A 148 -4.98 3.24 -2.39
CA VAL A 148 -4.39 3.10 -3.72
C VAL A 148 -3.66 1.77 -3.82
N SER A 149 -4.08 0.93 -4.75
CA SER A 149 -3.42 -0.35 -5.08
C SER A 149 -2.56 -0.16 -6.32
N PHE A 150 -1.24 -0.31 -6.18
CA PHE A 150 -0.30 -0.39 -7.30
C PHE A 150 -0.02 -1.85 -7.62
N HIS A 151 -0.38 -2.28 -8.83
CA HIS A 151 -0.18 -3.65 -9.34
C HIS A 151 -0.49 -4.75 -8.32
N GLY A 152 -1.53 -4.55 -7.49
CA GLY A 152 -2.01 -5.56 -6.55
C GLY A 152 -2.89 -6.60 -7.23
N GLY A 153 -2.90 -7.83 -6.68
CA GLY A 153 -3.92 -8.82 -7.02
C GLY A 153 -5.31 -8.36 -6.60
N LEU A 154 -6.32 -8.77 -7.32
CA LEU A 154 -7.70 -8.32 -7.15
C LEU A 154 -8.61 -9.37 -6.51
N GLN A 155 -8.08 -10.52 -6.14
CA GLN A 155 -8.77 -11.51 -5.29
C GLN A 155 -8.76 -11.01 -3.84
N VAL A 156 -9.73 -10.19 -3.53
CA VAL A 156 -9.85 -9.49 -2.24
C VAL A 156 -11.09 -9.95 -1.48
N VAL A 157 -11.18 -9.56 -0.22
CA VAL A 157 -12.40 -9.71 0.58
C VAL A 157 -13.58 -9.12 -0.20
N THR A 158 -14.66 -9.87 -0.29
CA THR A 158 -15.88 -9.37 -0.97
C THR A 158 -16.36 -8.08 -0.30
N PRO A 159 -16.51 -6.99 -1.06
CA PRO A 159 -16.94 -5.72 -0.50
C PRO A 159 -18.36 -5.79 0.07
N ASP A 160 -18.56 -5.09 1.17
CA ASP A 160 -19.85 -4.90 1.82
C ASP A 160 -20.18 -3.40 1.85
N LYS A 161 -21.32 -3.02 1.32
CA LYS A 161 -21.79 -1.62 1.27
C LYS A 161 -21.83 -0.94 2.64
N SER A 162 -22.07 -1.70 3.70
CA SER A 162 -22.11 -1.17 5.06
C SER A 162 -20.72 -0.83 5.59
N LYS A 163 -19.68 -1.52 5.10
CA LYS A 163 -18.29 -1.43 5.56
C LYS A 163 -17.43 -0.53 4.67
N LEU A 164 -17.43 -0.77 3.35
CA LEU A 164 -16.60 -0.04 2.41
C LEU A 164 -17.04 1.44 2.32
N LYS A 165 -16.26 2.31 2.95
CA LYS A 165 -16.45 3.77 2.93
C LYS A 165 -15.33 4.49 2.21
N ALA A 166 -14.14 3.88 2.15
CA ALA A 166 -12.98 4.42 1.47
C ALA A 166 -13.21 4.56 -0.03
N GLN A 167 -12.73 5.64 -0.63
CA GLN A 167 -12.58 5.71 -2.08
C GLN A 167 -11.42 4.82 -2.52
N VAL A 168 -11.49 4.24 -3.71
CA VAL A 168 -10.51 3.27 -4.18
C VAL A 168 -9.90 3.71 -5.51
N LEU A 169 -8.57 3.73 -5.59
CA LEU A 169 -7.83 3.84 -6.84
C LEU A 169 -7.05 2.55 -7.08
N VAL A 170 -7.26 1.91 -8.24
CA VAL A 170 -6.48 0.77 -8.70
C VAL A 170 -5.62 1.19 -9.87
N CYS A 171 -4.30 1.00 -9.73
CA CYS A 171 -3.29 1.22 -10.75
C CYS A 171 -2.81 -0.13 -11.28
N HIS A 172 -3.40 -0.60 -12.39
CA HIS A 172 -3.22 -1.95 -12.94
C HIS A 172 -2.31 -1.95 -14.16
N GLY A 173 -1.36 -2.87 -14.22
CA GLY A 173 -0.54 -3.10 -15.41
C GLY A 173 -1.33 -3.85 -16.48
N GLY A 174 -1.49 -3.24 -17.67
CA GLY A 174 -2.28 -3.83 -18.76
C GLY A 174 -1.72 -5.14 -19.33
N ALA A 175 -0.44 -5.45 -19.06
CA ALA A 175 0.22 -6.70 -19.43
C ALA A 175 0.61 -7.55 -18.21
N ASP A 176 -0.05 -7.36 -17.06
CA ASP A 176 0.24 -8.10 -15.83
C ASP A 176 -0.29 -9.54 -15.92
N PRO A 177 0.58 -10.56 -16.00
CA PRO A 177 0.16 -11.95 -16.14
C PRO A 177 -0.34 -12.57 -14.84
N PHE A 178 -0.14 -11.91 -13.67
CA PHE A 178 -0.61 -12.40 -12.37
C PHE A 178 -2.05 -11.98 -12.07
N VAL A 179 -2.60 -11.02 -12.84
CA VAL A 179 -3.96 -10.51 -12.66
C VAL A 179 -4.71 -10.64 -13.99
N PRO A 180 -5.29 -11.81 -14.28
CA PRO A 180 -5.96 -12.07 -15.55
C PRO A 180 -7.25 -11.25 -15.72
N ALA A 181 -7.73 -11.12 -16.97
CA ALA A 181 -8.86 -10.26 -17.32
C ALA A 181 -10.18 -10.63 -16.63
N ASP A 182 -10.39 -11.91 -16.33
CA ASP A 182 -11.55 -12.38 -15.58
C ASP A 182 -11.53 -11.93 -14.11
N GLU A 183 -10.36 -11.90 -13.48
CA GLU A 183 -10.18 -11.35 -12.14
C GLU A 183 -10.48 -9.84 -12.11
N VAL A 184 -10.00 -9.09 -13.10
CA VAL A 184 -10.34 -7.66 -13.28
C VAL A 184 -11.85 -7.47 -13.45
N ALA A 185 -12.50 -8.28 -14.29
CA ALA A 185 -13.93 -8.19 -14.53
C ALA A 185 -14.74 -8.52 -13.26
N GLN A 186 -14.31 -9.53 -12.51
CA GLN A 186 -14.97 -9.91 -11.26
C GLN A 186 -14.82 -8.80 -10.19
N PHE A 187 -13.61 -8.23 -10.03
CA PHE A 187 -13.39 -7.12 -9.11
C PHE A 187 -14.32 -5.95 -9.42
N LYS A 188 -14.36 -5.49 -10.67
CA LYS A 188 -15.25 -4.40 -11.08
C LYS A 188 -16.72 -4.71 -10.78
N LYS A 189 -17.18 -5.93 -11.13
CA LYS A 189 -18.55 -6.37 -10.84
C LYS A 189 -18.86 -6.34 -9.34
N GLN A 190 -17.92 -6.75 -8.49
CA GLN A 190 -18.11 -6.72 -7.04
C GLN A 190 -18.19 -5.27 -6.52
N MET A 191 -17.30 -4.39 -6.97
CA MET A 191 -17.31 -2.97 -6.58
C MET A 191 -18.60 -2.27 -7.04
N ASP A 192 -19.03 -2.50 -8.28
CA ASP A 192 -20.28 -1.95 -8.83
C ASP A 192 -21.51 -2.44 -8.05
N SER A 193 -21.52 -3.71 -7.63
CA SER A 193 -22.66 -4.32 -6.93
C SER A 193 -22.97 -3.67 -5.57
N VAL A 194 -21.97 -3.07 -4.93
CA VAL A 194 -22.12 -2.37 -3.65
C VAL A 194 -22.19 -0.85 -3.81
N GLY A 195 -22.08 -0.34 -5.04
CA GLY A 195 -22.04 1.10 -5.34
C GLY A 195 -20.79 1.77 -4.80
N ALA A 196 -19.64 1.09 -4.84
CA ALA A 196 -18.37 1.62 -4.38
C ALA A 196 -17.91 2.82 -5.23
N THR A 197 -17.28 3.79 -4.60
CA THR A 197 -16.59 4.88 -5.30
C THR A 197 -15.17 4.43 -5.63
N TYR A 198 -14.93 4.08 -6.90
CA TYR A 198 -13.61 3.63 -7.31
C TYR A 198 -13.20 4.12 -8.70
N THR A 199 -11.90 4.21 -8.92
CA THR A 199 -11.28 4.47 -10.22
C THR A 199 -10.33 3.33 -10.55
N PHE A 200 -10.45 2.77 -11.75
CA PHE A 200 -9.61 1.69 -12.24
C PHE A 200 -8.79 2.18 -13.43
N LYS A 201 -7.49 2.35 -13.26
CA LYS A 201 -6.55 2.79 -14.29
C LYS A 201 -5.75 1.62 -14.82
N VAL A 202 -5.65 1.52 -16.14
CA VAL A 202 -4.84 0.52 -16.84
C VAL A 202 -3.68 1.24 -17.51
N TYR A 203 -2.47 0.73 -17.29
CA TYR A 203 -1.25 1.24 -17.92
C TYR A 203 -0.80 0.22 -18.97
N ASP A 204 -1.01 0.56 -20.23
CA ASP A 204 -0.77 -0.33 -21.37
C ASP A 204 0.70 -0.78 -21.42
N GLY A 205 0.91 -2.08 -21.66
CA GLY A 205 2.24 -2.67 -21.73
C GLY A 205 3.00 -2.79 -20.40
N ALA A 206 2.48 -2.25 -19.29
CA ALA A 206 3.08 -2.43 -17.98
C ALA A 206 2.77 -3.82 -17.43
N THR A 207 3.80 -4.51 -16.93
CA THR A 207 3.68 -5.81 -16.26
C THR A 207 3.48 -5.62 -14.75
N HIS A 208 3.45 -6.73 -14.00
CA HIS A 208 3.47 -6.67 -12.54
C HIS A 208 4.73 -5.95 -12.01
N ALA A 209 4.63 -5.30 -10.85
CA ALA A 209 5.70 -4.53 -10.21
C ALA A 209 6.26 -3.36 -11.05
N PHE A 210 5.48 -2.82 -12.00
CA PHE A 210 5.91 -1.79 -12.94
C PHE A 210 6.45 -0.51 -12.28
N SER A 211 6.09 -0.26 -11.04
CA SER A 211 6.52 0.94 -10.29
C SER A 211 7.85 0.76 -9.54
N ASN A 212 8.40 -0.47 -9.48
CA ASN A 212 9.64 -0.76 -8.79
C ASN A 212 10.83 -0.79 -9.77
N PRO A 213 11.80 0.14 -9.67
CA PRO A 213 12.96 0.19 -10.57
C PRO A 213 13.80 -1.10 -10.60
N ASP A 214 13.78 -1.88 -9.51
CA ASP A 214 14.55 -3.12 -9.41
C ASP A 214 13.79 -4.32 -10.01
N ALA A 215 12.52 -4.14 -10.45
CA ALA A 215 11.67 -5.22 -10.90
C ALA A 215 12.26 -5.96 -12.13
N THR A 216 12.87 -5.25 -13.09
CA THR A 216 13.45 -5.87 -14.28
C THR A 216 14.59 -6.82 -13.90
N ALA A 217 15.55 -6.36 -13.12
CA ALA A 217 16.68 -7.19 -12.67
C ALA A 217 16.21 -8.38 -11.80
N THR A 218 15.21 -8.16 -10.96
CA THR A 218 14.60 -9.21 -10.13
C THR A 218 13.88 -10.24 -11.00
N GLY A 219 13.12 -9.79 -12.01
CA GLY A 219 12.43 -10.65 -12.97
C GLY A 219 13.39 -11.54 -13.73
N GLU A 220 14.50 -10.99 -14.24
CA GLU A 220 15.56 -11.73 -14.93
C GLU A 220 16.24 -12.75 -14.01
N LYS A 221 16.60 -12.33 -12.79
CA LYS A 221 17.26 -13.19 -11.78
C LYS A 221 16.45 -14.43 -11.43
N PHE A 222 15.15 -14.25 -11.22
CA PHE A 222 14.27 -15.33 -10.72
C PHE A 222 13.39 -15.93 -11.81
N LYS A 223 13.49 -15.45 -13.05
CA LYS A 223 12.66 -15.88 -14.20
C LYS A 223 11.16 -15.73 -13.92
N ILE A 224 10.78 -14.64 -13.30
CA ILE A 224 9.39 -14.25 -13.06
C ILE A 224 9.02 -13.06 -13.96
N PRO A 225 7.77 -13.00 -14.48
CA PRO A 225 7.37 -12.01 -15.49
C PRO A 225 7.02 -10.65 -14.86
N ILE A 226 8.00 -10.00 -14.27
CA ILE A 226 7.91 -8.65 -13.70
C ILE A 226 8.93 -7.73 -14.35
N SER A 227 8.58 -6.47 -14.56
CA SER A 227 9.52 -5.49 -15.09
C SER A 227 9.12 -4.06 -14.70
N TYR A 228 10.12 -3.18 -14.56
CA TYR A 228 9.90 -1.76 -14.37
C TYR A 228 9.43 -1.09 -15.66
N ASN A 229 8.48 -0.18 -15.53
CA ASN A 229 8.01 0.68 -16.61
C ASN A 229 7.95 2.12 -16.12
N ALA A 230 8.93 2.94 -16.51
CA ALA A 230 9.09 4.31 -16.05
C ALA A 230 7.87 5.21 -16.39
N ALA A 231 7.25 4.99 -17.56
CA ALA A 231 6.07 5.75 -17.96
C ALA A 231 4.86 5.41 -17.07
N ALA A 232 4.63 4.12 -16.82
CA ALA A 232 3.55 3.66 -15.95
C ALA A 232 3.78 4.06 -14.48
N ASP A 233 5.04 3.99 -13.98
CA ASP A 233 5.40 4.46 -12.64
C ASP A 233 5.07 5.95 -12.49
N THR A 234 5.52 6.79 -13.42
CA THR A 234 5.25 8.23 -13.39
C THR A 234 3.75 8.54 -13.49
N ALA A 235 3.04 7.87 -14.41
CA ALA A 235 1.62 8.10 -14.62
C ALA A 235 0.80 7.69 -13.39
N SER A 236 1.06 6.50 -12.83
CA SER A 236 0.34 6.00 -11.65
C SER A 236 0.61 6.84 -10.39
N TRP A 237 1.84 7.32 -10.23
CA TRP A 237 2.18 8.25 -9.15
C TRP A 237 1.43 9.58 -9.28
N ASN A 238 1.28 10.12 -10.49
CA ASN A 238 0.49 11.31 -10.75
C ASN A 238 -1.01 11.07 -10.52
N ASP A 239 -1.55 9.92 -10.94
CA ASP A 239 -2.94 9.54 -10.67
C ASP A 239 -3.20 9.44 -9.16
N MET A 240 -2.27 8.87 -8.37
CA MET A 240 -2.34 8.87 -6.91
C MET A 240 -2.34 10.28 -6.31
N LYS A 241 -1.45 11.18 -6.78
CA LYS A 241 -1.43 12.58 -6.31
C LYS A 241 -2.75 13.30 -6.56
N ASN A 242 -3.32 13.11 -7.73
CA ASN A 242 -4.61 13.69 -8.08
C ASN A 242 -5.74 13.11 -7.21
N PHE A 243 -5.71 11.79 -6.97
CA PHE A 243 -6.65 11.10 -6.09
C PHE A 243 -6.56 11.64 -4.66
N PHE A 244 -5.35 11.80 -4.12
CA PHE A 244 -5.14 12.38 -2.78
C PHE A 244 -5.58 13.85 -2.70
N GLY A 245 -5.37 14.63 -3.77
CA GLY A 245 -5.91 15.97 -3.88
C GLY A 245 -7.45 16.03 -3.80
N THR A 246 -8.14 14.95 -4.17
CA THR A 246 -9.60 14.86 -4.07
C THR A 246 -10.07 14.45 -2.68
N ILE A 247 -9.42 13.45 -2.06
CA ILE A 247 -9.91 12.87 -0.79
C ILE A 247 -9.45 13.62 0.45
N PHE A 248 -8.39 14.42 0.37
CA PHE A 248 -7.84 15.18 1.51
C PHE A 248 -8.29 16.65 1.56
N ASN A 249 -9.08 17.08 0.60
CA ASN A 249 -9.65 18.45 0.60
C ASN A 249 -10.78 18.63 1.61
#